data_15fed43bcab2d28340ed4abbbdce49ca
#
_entry.id   15fed43bcab2d28340ed4abbbdce49ca
#
_cell.length_a   1.000
_cell.length_b   1.000
_cell.length_c   1.000
_cell.angle_alpha   90.00
_cell.angle_beta   90.00
_cell.angle_gamma   90.00
#
_symmetry.space_group_name_H-M   'P 1'
#
loop_
_entity.id
_entity.type
_entity.pdbx_description
1 polymer ?
#
loop_
_entity_poly.entity_id
_entity_poly.type
_entity_poly.pdbx_seq_one_letter_code
_entity_poly.pdbx_strand_id
1 'polypeptide(L)'
;MAGASMKDIKLRIKSVESTMQITKAMELVASSKLRKAKERQERCRPYFTGLKQTLESIETATHDFSSPYQQHREVKKRCLIVIAGDRGLAGGYNSNVFKSVLPLLREGP
;
A
#
# COMPACT_ATOMS: atom_id res chain seq x y z
N MET A 1 -18.37 -44.66 -3.81
CA MET A 1 -17.32 -43.63 -3.81
C MET A 1 -16.03 -44.26 -4.24
N ALA A 2 -15.51 -43.98 -5.45
CA ALA A 2 -14.25 -44.54 -5.93
C ALA A 2 -13.11 -43.90 -5.13
N GLY A 3 -12.41 -44.74 -4.36
CA GLY A 3 -11.23 -44.29 -3.61
C GLY A 3 -10.16 -43.78 -4.57
N ALA A 4 -9.59 -42.61 -4.29
CA ALA A 4 -8.47 -42.09 -5.08
C ALA A 4 -7.35 -43.15 -5.15
N SER A 5 -6.89 -43.46 -6.36
CA SER A 5 -5.80 -44.40 -6.56
C SER A 5 -4.53 -43.89 -5.88
N MET A 6 -3.70 -44.79 -5.30
CA MET A 6 -2.39 -44.43 -4.75
C MET A 6 -1.51 -43.64 -5.74
N LYS A 7 -1.71 -43.87 -7.03
CA LYS A 7 -1.03 -43.15 -8.10
C LYS A 7 -1.50 -41.69 -8.15
N ASP A 8 -2.80 -41.44 -8.00
CA ASP A 8 -3.38 -40.12 -8.01
C ASP A 8 -2.93 -39.29 -6.79
N ILE A 9 -2.86 -39.95 -5.63
CA ILE A 9 -2.35 -39.34 -4.40
C ILE A 9 -0.87 -38.93 -4.56
N LYS A 10 -0.03 -39.78 -5.12
CA LYS A 10 1.38 -39.46 -5.38
C LYS A 10 1.54 -38.29 -6.37
N LEU A 11 0.74 -38.25 -7.43
CA LEU A 11 0.74 -37.15 -8.38
C LEU A 11 0.32 -35.83 -7.70
N ARG A 12 -0.67 -35.89 -6.83
CA ARG A 12 -1.14 -34.72 -6.08
C ARG A 12 -0.10 -34.17 -5.09
N ILE A 13 0.60 -35.06 -4.39
CA ILE A 13 1.73 -34.71 -3.52
C ILE A 13 2.79 -33.96 -4.31
N LYS A 14 3.25 -34.52 -5.43
CA LYS A 14 4.26 -33.92 -6.30
C LYS A 14 3.83 -32.53 -6.83
N SER A 15 2.55 -32.40 -7.20
CA SER A 15 1.99 -31.11 -7.63
C SER A 15 2.01 -30.06 -6.52
N VAL A 16 1.64 -30.46 -5.30
CA VAL A 16 1.67 -29.57 -4.12
C VAL A 16 3.10 -29.15 -3.77
N GLU A 17 4.06 -30.09 -3.80
CA GLU A 17 5.46 -29.79 -3.57
C GLU A 17 6.01 -28.78 -4.58
N SER A 18 5.70 -28.96 -5.87
CA SER A 18 6.07 -28.00 -6.92
C SER A 18 5.47 -26.61 -6.67
N THR A 19 4.19 -26.55 -6.30
CA THR A 19 3.52 -25.28 -5.98
C THR A 19 4.17 -24.60 -4.76
N MET A 20 4.52 -25.37 -3.74
CA MET A 20 5.21 -24.87 -2.55
C MET A 20 6.57 -24.24 -2.90
N GLN A 21 7.35 -24.88 -3.77
CA GLN A 21 8.65 -24.36 -4.23
C GLN A 21 8.47 -23.02 -4.99
N ILE A 22 7.47 -22.94 -5.88
CA ILE A 22 7.14 -21.71 -6.61
C ILE A 22 6.76 -20.60 -5.63
N THR A 23 5.90 -20.90 -4.65
CA THR A 23 5.46 -19.91 -3.64
C THR A 23 6.64 -19.40 -2.82
N LYS A 24 7.56 -20.28 -2.42
CA LYS A 24 8.77 -19.90 -1.70
C LYS A 24 9.68 -18.99 -2.54
N ALA A 25 9.84 -19.29 -3.83
CA ALA A 25 10.59 -18.42 -4.74
C ALA A 25 9.93 -17.05 -4.89
N MET A 26 8.60 -17.00 -4.98
CA MET A 26 7.84 -15.74 -5.03
C MET A 26 8.00 -14.91 -3.75
N GLU A 27 8.03 -15.55 -2.58
CA GLU A 27 8.29 -14.89 -1.29
C GLU A 27 9.66 -14.21 -1.27
N LEU A 28 10.71 -14.87 -1.74
CA LEU A 28 12.06 -14.31 -1.81
C LEU A 28 12.12 -13.10 -2.74
N VAL A 29 11.46 -13.18 -3.89
CA VAL A 29 11.37 -12.05 -4.84
C VAL A 29 10.60 -10.88 -4.24
N ALA A 30 9.46 -11.15 -3.59
CA ALA A 30 8.64 -10.12 -2.94
C ALA A 30 9.42 -9.42 -1.81
N SER A 31 10.11 -10.18 -0.96
CA SER A 31 10.95 -9.66 0.13
C SER A 31 12.08 -8.78 -0.40
N SER A 32 12.74 -9.17 -1.50
CA SER A 32 13.78 -8.35 -2.14
C SER A 32 13.22 -7.02 -2.68
N LYS A 33 12.04 -7.07 -3.32
CA LYS A 33 11.37 -5.86 -3.81
C LYS A 33 10.94 -4.93 -2.69
N LEU A 34 10.41 -5.50 -1.60
CA LEU A 34 10.02 -4.73 -0.41
C LEU A 34 11.23 -4.02 0.19
N ARG A 35 12.37 -4.71 0.34
CA ARG A 35 13.60 -4.10 0.83
C ARG A 35 14.03 -2.91 -0.02
N LYS A 36 14.09 -3.07 -1.36
CA LYS A 36 14.42 -1.97 -2.27
C LYS A 36 13.45 -0.78 -2.19
N ALA A 37 12.15 -1.05 -2.00
CA ALA A 37 11.15 0.00 -1.83
C ALA A 37 11.35 0.77 -0.52
N LYS A 38 11.63 0.07 0.59
CA LYS A 38 11.97 0.67 1.88
C LYS A 38 13.23 1.53 1.81
N GLU A 39 14.30 1.03 1.20
CA GLU A 39 15.54 1.78 1.01
C GLU A 39 15.32 3.09 0.22
N ARG A 40 14.46 3.06 -0.80
CA ARG A 40 14.09 4.28 -1.55
C ARG A 40 13.32 5.26 -0.68
N GLN A 41 12.35 4.78 0.09
CA GLN A 41 11.57 5.61 0.99
C GLN A 41 12.46 6.27 2.06
N GLU A 42 13.39 5.52 2.65
CA GLU A 42 14.32 6.02 3.66
C GLU A 42 15.25 7.10 3.09
N ARG A 43 15.71 6.95 1.84
CA ARG A 43 16.50 7.99 1.15
C ARG A 43 15.72 9.28 0.89
N CYS A 44 14.42 9.19 0.62
CA CYS A 44 13.58 10.36 0.38
C CYS A 44 13.14 11.04 1.68
N ARG A 45 13.10 10.33 2.80
CA ARG A 45 12.60 10.82 4.07
C ARG A 45 13.27 12.11 4.56
N PRO A 46 14.62 12.26 4.52
CA PRO A 46 15.28 13.50 4.95
C PRO A 46 14.81 14.73 4.14
N TYR A 47 14.63 14.55 2.83
CA TYR A 47 14.12 15.61 1.97
C TYR A 47 12.72 16.09 2.39
N PHE A 48 11.79 15.17 2.58
CA PHE A 48 10.42 15.52 3.01
C PHE A 48 10.40 16.12 4.41
N THR A 49 11.22 15.63 5.32
CA THR A 49 11.35 16.19 6.66
C THR A 49 11.88 17.62 6.61
N GLY A 50 12.94 17.86 5.83
CA GLY A 50 13.51 19.19 5.64
C GLY A 50 12.52 20.17 4.99
N LEU A 51 11.82 19.71 3.94
CA LEU A 51 10.79 20.52 3.29
C LEU A 51 9.67 20.92 4.26
N LYS A 52 9.18 19.96 5.05
CA LYS A 52 8.13 20.23 6.06
C LYS A 52 8.61 21.25 7.09
N GLN A 53 9.81 21.08 7.64
CA GLN A 53 10.40 22.02 8.60
C GLN A 53 10.57 23.42 8.01
N THR A 54 10.99 23.52 6.75
CA THR A 54 11.11 24.81 6.06
C THR A 54 9.76 25.49 5.92
N LEU A 55 8.71 24.77 5.52
CA LEU A 55 7.37 25.30 5.41
C LEU A 55 6.83 25.78 6.78
N GLU A 56 7.01 24.98 7.82
CA GLU A 56 6.63 25.36 9.20
C GLU A 56 7.40 26.60 9.68
N SER A 57 8.67 26.72 9.32
CA SER A 57 9.49 27.90 9.65
C SER A 57 9.01 29.16 8.92
N ILE A 58 8.61 29.05 7.66
CA ILE A 58 8.05 30.16 6.88
C ILE A 58 6.71 30.61 7.49
N GLU A 59 5.86 29.66 7.85
CA GLU A 59 4.55 29.94 8.46
C GLU A 59 4.70 30.69 9.79
N THR A 60 5.68 30.31 10.61
CA THR A 60 5.93 30.94 11.92
C THR A 60 6.66 32.26 11.82
N ALA A 61 7.56 32.43 10.84
CA ALA A 61 8.40 33.65 10.73
C ALA A 61 7.71 34.83 10.04
N THR A 62 6.67 34.58 9.24
CA THR A 62 6.08 35.62 8.37
C THR A 62 4.61 35.80 8.69
N HIS A 63 4.29 36.75 9.61
CA HIS A 63 2.91 37.11 9.96
C HIS A 63 2.12 37.69 8.79
N ASP A 64 2.79 38.27 7.80
CA ASP A 64 2.17 38.92 6.63
C ASP A 64 2.13 38.04 5.38
N PHE A 65 2.56 36.77 5.46
CA PHE A 65 2.55 35.87 4.31
C PHE A 65 1.14 35.35 4.06
N SER A 66 0.43 36.00 3.14
CA SER A 66 -0.90 35.54 2.70
C SER A 66 -0.77 34.65 1.48
N SER A 67 -0.97 33.34 1.68
CA SER A 67 -1.04 32.38 0.60
C SER A 67 -2.46 31.82 0.46
N PRO A 68 -2.95 31.59 -0.77
CA PRO A 68 -4.22 30.91 -1.00
C PRO A 68 -4.30 29.51 -0.34
N TYR A 69 -3.15 28.91 -0.05
CA TYR A 69 -3.05 27.59 0.61
C TYR A 69 -3.17 27.65 2.14
N GLN A 70 -2.96 28.82 2.75
CA GLN A 70 -3.08 29.03 4.20
C GLN A 70 -4.47 29.51 4.62
N GLN A 71 -5.28 29.96 3.66
CA GLN A 71 -6.62 30.45 3.96
C GLN A 71 -7.54 29.32 4.43
N HIS A 72 -8.12 29.46 5.59
CA HIS A 72 -9.18 28.60 6.09
C HIS A 72 -10.42 28.82 5.21
N ARG A 73 -10.78 27.77 4.47
CA ARG A 73 -11.95 27.79 3.58
C ARG A 73 -12.91 26.67 3.97
N GLU A 74 -14.19 26.91 3.75
CA GLU A 74 -15.20 25.87 3.87
C GLU A 74 -14.90 24.71 2.90
N VAL A 75 -14.87 23.50 3.44
CA VAL A 75 -14.59 22.29 2.65
C VAL A 75 -15.85 21.90 1.88
N LYS A 76 -15.89 22.21 0.60
CA LYS A 76 -17.02 21.88 -0.31
C LYS A 76 -16.88 20.51 -0.97
N LYS A 77 -15.66 20.02 -1.12
CA LYS A 77 -15.36 18.72 -1.75
C LYS A 77 -14.10 18.11 -1.13
N ARG A 78 -14.12 16.82 -0.89
CA ARG A 78 -12.95 16.04 -0.48
C ARG A 78 -12.45 15.21 -1.64
N CYS A 79 -11.13 15.15 -1.82
CA CYS A 79 -10.48 14.23 -2.74
C CYS A 79 -9.86 13.08 -1.91
N LEU A 80 -10.27 11.86 -2.17
CA LEU A 80 -9.70 10.67 -1.55
C LEU A 80 -8.73 10.02 -2.54
N ILE A 81 -7.45 9.96 -2.17
CA ILE A 81 -6.43 9.26 -2.94
C ILE A 81 -6.30 7.85 -2.36
N VAL A 82 -6.72 6.87 -3.13
CA VAL A 82 -6.71 5.45 -2.72
C VAL A 82 -5.53 4.75 -3.38
N ILE A 83 -4.61 4.22 -2.57
CA ILE A 83 -3.45 3.48 -3.06
C ILE A 83 -3.67 2.01 -2.71
N ALA A 84 -3.72 1.17 -3.73
CA ALA A 84 -3.93 -0.28 -3.62
C ALA A 84 -2.87 -1.04 -4.42
N GLY A 85 -2.86 -2.37 -4.33
CA GLY A 85 -1.92 -3.21 -5.07
C GLY A 85 -2.39 -3.50 -6.49
N ASP A 86 -1.48 -3.42 -7.46
CA ASP A 86 -1.77 -3.71 -8.88
C ASP A 86 -1.84 -5.20 -9.17
N ARG A 87 -1.14 -6.02 -8.40
CA ARG A 87 -1.05 -7.47 -8.62
C ARG A 87 -1.91 -8.24 -7.65
N GLY A 88 -2.43 -9.38 -8.10
CA GLY A 88 -3.10 -10.37 -7.27
C GLY A 88 -2.15 -11.09 -6.31
N LEU A 89 -2.65 -12.14 -5.68
CA LEU A 89 -1.95 -12.96 -4.68
C LEU A 89 -1.58 -12.22 -3.38
N ALA A 90 -2.26 -11.12 -3.10
CA ALA A 90 -2.11 -10.32 -1.87
C ALA A 90 -3.24 -10.58 -0.85
N GLY A 91 -3.97 -11.69 -0.97
CA GLY A 91 -5.10 -12.02 -0.12
C GLY A 91 -6.19 -10.94 -0.16
N GLY A 92 -6.68 -10.55 0.99
CA GLY A 92 -7.73 -9.53 1.14
C GLY A 92 -7.25 -8.07 1.12
N TYR A 93 -5.99 -7.79 0.79
CA TYR A 93 -5.42 -6.45 0.90
C TYR A 93 -6.26 -5.38 0.19
N ASN A 94 -6.50 -5.53 -1.12
CA ASN A 94 -7.27 -4.56 -1.89
C ASN A 94 -8.72 -4.46 -1.39
N SER A 95 -9.34 -5.59 -1.06
CA SER A 95 -10.70 -5.61 -0.52
C SER A 95 -10.80 -4.87 0.82
N ASN A 96 -9.81 -4.97 1.68
CA ASN A 96 -9.76 -4.26 2.94
C ASN A 96 -9.54 -2.76 2.74
N VAL A 97 -8.71 -2.35 1.77
CA VAL A 97 -8.55 -0.94 1.38
C VAL A 97 -9.90 -0.37 0.92
N PHE A 98 -10.62 -1.06 0.03
CA PHE A 98 -11.94 -0.60 -0.41
C PHE A 98 -12.95 -0.52 0.74
N LYS A 99 -12.97 -1.52 1.63
CA LYS A 99 -13.85 -1.49 2.81
C LYS A 99 -13.58 -0.29 3.73
N SER A 100 -12.34 0.14 3.86
CA SER A 100 -11.99 1.32 4.68
C SER A 100 -12.36 2.64 4.00
N VAL A 101 -12.39 2.69 2.67
CA VAL A 101 -12.70 3.91 1.90
C VAL A 101 -14.21 4.13 1.74
N LEU A 102 -14.98 3.07 1.57
CA LEU A 102 -16.43 3.16 1.32
C LEU A 102 -17.21 3.98 2.37
N PRO A 103 -16.95 3.86 3.69
CA PRO A 103 -17.59 4.71 4.68
C PRO A 103 -17.29 6.20 4.47
N LEU A 104 -16.02 6.53 4.20
CA LEU A 104 -15.58 7.91 3.99
C LEU A 104 -16.26 8.59 2.79
N LEU A 105 -16.60 7.81 1.76
CA LEU A 105 -17.35 8.30 0.60
C LEU A 105 -18.83 8.59 0.92
N ARG A 106 -19.39 7.95 1.95
CA ARG A 106 -20.78 8.10 2.37
C ARG A 106 -20.98 9.24 3.35
N GLU A 107 -19.95 9.62 4.09
CA GLU A 107 -20.01 10.69 5.11
C GLU A 107 -20.12 12.11 4.52
N GLY A 108 -19.95 12.25 3.20
CA GLY A 108 -20.00 13.56 2.52
C GLY A 108 -18.77 14.44 2.82
N PRO A 109 -18.77 15.70 2.34
CA PRO A 109 -17.72 16.66 2.57
C PRO A 109 -17.61 17.06 4.04
#